data_ce7b2fd907476a8d3dd1bc1cc33765a0
#
_entry.id   ce7b2fd907476a8d3dd1bc1cc33765a0
#
_cell.length_a   1.000
_cell.length_b   1.000
_cell.length_c   1.000
_cell.angle_alpha   90.00
_cell.angle_beta   90.00
_cell.angle_gamma   90.00
#
_symmetry.space_group_name_H-M   'P 1'
#
loop_
_entity.id
_entity.type
_entity.pdbx_description
1 polymer ?
#
loop_
_entity_poly.entity_id
_entity_poly.type
_entity_poly.pdbx_seq_one_letter_code
_entity_poly.pdbx_strand_id
1 'polypeptide(L)'
;MKEQLAKIREEALAALKEAHETGDLDALRVKYLGKKGQLTAVLKQMGGLSPEERPVMGQLVNELKANLEQAMEETSRKLEEAALELRLKAEAVDVTIPGNPVAMGHKHPMYIALDEIKDIFIGMGFTVLDGPEIELAELNFDRLNAEEGHPSRDWSDTFYFDEDSRVMLRSQTSPMQVRAMDTMELPIRIIAPGRVYRKDEVDATHSPMFHQVEGMVIDKGVTMSDLKGTLNTVVEQLYGKGTKTRFRPHHFPFTEPSCEMDVQCHKCGGVGCPTCKGEGWIELLGAGMIHPNVLRMSGIDPEVYSGWAFGIGLERTAMRRFKIADLRLIFENDVRFLEQF
;
A
#
# COMPACT_ATOMS: atom_id res chain seq x y z
N MET A 1 13.52 55.45 -65.30
CA MET A 1 13.12 54.10 -64.92
C MET A 1 14.13 53.41 -64.03
N LYS A 2 15.46 53.33 -64.34
CA LYS A 2 16.48 52.74 -63.46
C LYS A 2 16.51 53.40 -62.07
N GLU A 3 16.44 54.74 -62.00
CA GLU A 3 16.36 55.47 -60.72
C GLU A 3 15.09 55.15 -59.93
N GLN A 4 13.96 54.93 -60.61
CA GLN A 4 12.70 54.54 -59.96
C GLN A 4 12.81 53.13 -59.34
N LEU A 5 13.47 52.17 -60.04
CA LEU A 5 13.70 50.86 -59.50
C LEU A 5 14.63 50.86 -58.27
N ALA A 6 15.70 51.69 -58.32
CA ALA A 6 16.61 51.87 -57.20
C ALA A 6 15.87 52.48 -55.99
N LYS A 7 15.01 53.46 -56.20
CA LYS A 7 14.19 54.07 -55.15
C LYS A 7 13.20 53.11 -54.57
N ILE A 8 12.49 52.31 -55.38
CA ILE A 8 11.58 51.23 -54.88
C ILE A 8 12.33 50.19 -54.06
N ARG A 9 13.55 49.82 -54.47
CA ARG A 9 14.40 48.90 -53.71
C ARG A 9 14.75 49.44 -52.32
N GLU A 10 15.22 50.71 -52.28
CA GLU A 10 15.58 51.33 -50.97
C GLU A 10 14.38 51.46 -50.04
N GLU A 11 13.26 51.98 -50.57
CA GLU A 11 12.02 52.14 -49.79
C GLU A 11 11.48 50.81 -49.32
N ALA A 12 11.52 49.75 -50.14
CA ALA A 12 11.05 48.42 -49.74
C ALA A 12 11.95 47.76 -48.69
N LEU A 13 13.29 47.89 -48.89
CA LEU A 13 14.22 47.33 -47.90
C LEU A 13 14.21 48.10 -46.58
N ALA A 14 13.98 49.43 -46.61
CA ALA A 14 13.79 50.20 -45.39
C ALA A 14 12.50 49.82 -44.66
N ALA A 15 11.39 49.72 -45.39
CA ALA A 15 10.10 49.27 -44.80
C ALA A 15 10.13 47.83 -44.22
N LEU A 16 10.91 46.93 -44.86
CA LEU A 16 11.11 45.58 -44.34
C LEU A 16 11.88 45.55 -42.99
N LYS A 17 12.80 46.51 -42.77
CA LYS A 17 13.52 46.65 -41.49
C LYS A 17 12.63 47.14 -40.35
N GLU A 18 11.58 47.89 -40.70
CA GLU A 18 10.61 48.44 -39.75
C GLU A 18 9.41 47.51 -39.51
N ALA A 19 9.30 46.40 -40.23
CA ALA A 19 8.23 45.43 -40.01
C ALA A 19 8.42 44.69 -38.66
N HIS A 20 7.39 44.68 -37.84
CA HIS A 20 7.38 44.05 -36.52
C HIS A 20 6.46 42.84 -36.42
N GLU A 21 5.54 42.70 -37.36
CA GLU A 21 4.57 41.60 -37.42
C GLU A 21 4.46 41.01 -38.83
N THR A 22 4.01 39.75 -38.91
CA THR A 22 3.78 39.09 -40.20
C THR A 22 2.73 39.81 -41.05
N GLY A 23 1.75 40.47 -40.42
CA GLY A 23 0.76 41.31 -41.10
C GLY A 23 1.36 42.52 -41.84
N ASP A 24 2.46 43.09 -41.31
CA ASP A 24 3.20 44.17 -41.98
C ASP A 24 3.82 43.70 -43.29
N LEU A 25 4.38 42.47 -43.31
CA LEU A 25 4.97 41.87 -44.49
C LEU A 25 3.95 41.62 -45.59
N ASP A 26 2.74 41.19 -45.26
CA ASP A 26 1.66 40.99 -46.20
C ASP A 26 1.24 42.33 -46.83
N ALA A 27 1.16 43.42 -46.06
CA ALA A 27 0.89 44.73 -46.53
C ALA A 27 2.00 45.24 -47.49
N LEU A 28 3.29 45.01 -47.11
CA LEU A 28 4.43 45.37 -47.96
C LEU A 28 4.47 44.53 -49.24
N ARG A 29 4.13 43.24 -49.14
CA ARG A 29 4.03 42.36 -50.32
C ARG A 29 2.98 42.89 -51.33
N VAL A 30 1.81 43.27 -50.84
CA VAL A 30 0.74 43.84 -51.66
C VAL A 30 1.19 45.20 -52.29
N LYS A 31 1.84 46.07 -51.49
CA LYS A 31 2.30 47.39 -51.89
C LYS A 31 3.35 47.35 -53.01
N TYR A 32 4.32 46.44 -52.89
CA TYR A 32 5.43 46.38 -53.85
C TYR A 32 5.24 45.32 -54.94
N LEU A 33 4.75 44.12 -54.59
CA LEU A 33 4.68 42.97 -55.50
C LEU A 33 3.25 42.63 -55.97
N GLY A 34 2.23 43.26 -55.42
CA GLY A 34 0.83 42.99 -55.76
C GLY A 34 0.46 43.34 -57.22
N LYS A 35 -0.73 42.91 -57.67
CA LYS A 35 -1.23 43.18 -59.03
C LYS A 35 -1.31 44.66 -59.34
N LYS A 36 -1.46 45.53 -58.35
CA LYS A 36 -1.43 47.02 -58.48
C LYS A 36 -0.21 47.59 -57.75
N GLY A 37 0.77 46.76 -57.39
CA GLY A 37 1.97 47.19 -56.69
C GLY A 37 2.91 48.04 -57.55
N GLN A 38 3.86 48.68 -56.86
CA GLN A 38 4.79 49.62 -57.48
C GLN A 38 5.65 48.96 -58.54
N LEU A 39 6.14 47.73 -58.34
CA LEU A 39 6.88 47.00 -59.40
C LEU A 39 6.04 46.65 -60.59
N THR A 40 4.77 46.30 -60.40
CA THR A 40 3.83 45.98 -61.47
C THR A 40 3.49 47.26 -62.30
N ALA A 41 3.44 48.42 -61.64
CA ALA A 41 3.24 49.69 -62.29
C ALA A 41 4.43 50.06 -63.22
N VAL A 42 5.67 49.80 -62.77
CA VAL A 42 6.87 50.00 -63.59
C VAL A 42 6.89 49.06 -64.81
N LEU A 43 6.50 47.77 -64.62
CA LEU A 43 6.36 46.80 -65.71
C LEU A 43 5.38 47.26 -66.78
N LYS A 44 4.25 47.87 -66.41
CA LYS A 44 3.27 48.43 -67.40
C LYS A 44 3.82 49.59 -68.19
N GLN A 45 4.72 50.39 -67.60
CA GLN A 45 5.35 51.52 -68.33
C GLN A 45 6.43 51.09 -69.36
N MET A 46 6.89 49.81 -69.27
CA MET A 46 7.87 49.23 -70.19
C MET A 46 7.35 49.19 -71.66
N GLY A 47 6.02 49.27 -71.84
CA GLY A 47 5.45 49.36 -73.22
C GLY A 47 5.91 50.54 -74.06
N GLY A 48 6.43 51.62 -73.44
CA GLY A 48 6.95 52.81 -74.11
C GLY A 48 8.47 52.81 -74.42
N LEU A 49 9.21 51.72 -74.06
CA LEU A 49 10.64 51.58 -74.25
C LEU A 49 10.99 51.04 -75.67
N SER A 50 12.20 51.33 -76.16
CA SER A 50 12.73 50.73 -77.37
C SER A 50 12.85 49.23 -77.33
N PRO A 51 12.82 48.50 -78.45
CA PRO A 51 12.96 47.03 -78.47
C PRO A 51 14.25 46.48 -77.85
N GLU A 52 15.31 47.29 -77.84
CA GLU A 52 16.62 46.94 -77.30
C GLU A 52 16.69 47.12 -75.74
N GLU A 53 15.94 48.09 -75.21
CA GLU A 53 15.94 48.41 -73.78
C GLU A 53 14.98 47.53 -72.96
N ARG A 54 13.94 46.98 -73.59
CA ARG A 54 12.92 46.18 -72.93
C ARG A 54 13.49 44.93 -72.24
N PRO A 55 14.38 44.12 -72.87
CA PRO A 55 14.93 42.95 -72.27
C PRO A 55 15.76 43.27 -71.02
N VAL A 56 16.59 44.30 -71.09
CA VAL A 56 17.47 44.73 -70.00
C VAL A 56 16.66 45.23 -68.79
N MET A 57 15.61 46.01 -69.03
CA MET A 57 14.73 46.47 -67.95
C MET A 57 13.89 45.37 -67.38
N GLY A 58 13.42 44.44 -68.21
CA GLY A 58 12.71 43.23 -67.74
C GLY A 58 13.56 42.39 -66.83
N GLN A 59 14.83 42.21 -67.15
CA GLN A 59 15.75 41.50 -66.29
C GLN A 59 15.96 42.19 -64.94
N LEU A 60 16.18 43.53 -64.94
CA LEU A 60 16.36 44.29 -63.69
C LEU A 60 15.12 44.28 -62.80
N VAL A 61 13.92 44.32 -63.35
CA VAL A 61 12.67 44.23 -62.60
C VAL A 61 12.51 42.83 -61.99
N ASN A 62 12.82 41.75 -62.74
CA ASN A 62 12.76 40.39 -62.26
C ASN A 62 13.80 40.13 -61.17
N GLU A 63 15.03 40.62 -61.32
CA GLU A 63 16.06 40.57 -60.30
C GLU A 63 15.63 41.33 -59.03
N LEU A 64 15.07 42.50 -59.13
CA LEU A 64 14.56 43.27 -58.02
C LEU A 64 13.41 42.54 -57.32
N LYS A 65 12.49 41.97 -58.12
CA LYS A 65 11.37 41.14 -57.59
C LYS A 65 11.88 39.94 -56.77
N ALA A 66 12.82 39.19 -57.35
CA ALA A 66 13.40 38.03 -56.65
C ALA A 66 14.12 38.44 -55.35
N ASN A 67 14.90 39.55 -55.41
CA ASN A 67 15.58 40.05 -54.20
C ASN A 67 14.61 40.52 -53.12
N LEU A 68 13.49 41.16 -53.47
CA LEU A 68 12.48 41.58 -52.53
C LEU A 68 11.71 40.38 -51.96
N GLU A 69 11.37 39.36 -52.77
CA GLU A 69 10.73 38.12 -52.31
C GLU A 69 11.63 37.38 -51.31
N GLN A 70 12.93 37.28 -51.65
CA GLN A 70 13.89 36.66 -50.70
C GLN A 70 14.02 37.46 -49.40
N ALA A 71 14.13 38.81 -49.51
CA ALA A 71 14.23 39.65 -48.30
C ALA A 71 12.97 39.57 -47.42
N MET A 72 11.79 39.48 -48.03
CA MET A 72 10.52 39.26 -47.32
C MET A 72 10.49 37.90 -46.63
N GLU A 73 10.93 36.85 -47.30
CA GLU A 73 10.98 35.50 -46.72
C GLU A 73 11.95 35.41 -45.53
N GLU A 74 13.15 36.00 -45.68
CA GLU A 74 14.13 36.09 -44.59
C GLU A 74 13.59 36.88 -43.38
N THR A 75 12.87 37.97 -43.65
CA THR A 75 12.27 38.79 -42.58
C THR A 75 11.11 38.04 -41.90
N SER A 76 10.25 37.32 -42.66
CA SER A 76 9.18 36.49 -42.13
C SER A 76 9.72 35.43 -41.17
N ARG A 77 10.76 34.70 -41.61
CA ARG A 77 11.41 33.69 -40.78
C ARG A 77 11.94 34.27 -39.46
N LYS A 78 12.59 35.43 -39.50
CA LYS A 78 13.12 36.11 -38.30
C LYS A 78 11.99 36.52 -37.33
N LEU A 79 10.89 37.05 -37.87
CA LEU A 79 9.73 37.45 -37.06
C LEU A 79 9.04 36.22 -36.44
N GLU A 80 8.91 35.13 -37.21
CA GLU A 80 8.35 33.85 -36.69
C GLU A 80 9.22 33.22 -35.61
N GLU A 81 10.57 33.23 -35.83
CA GLU A 81 11.52 32.73 -34.83
C GLU A 81 11.47 33.58 -33.55
N ALA A 82 11.41 34.92 -33.67
CA ALA A 82 11.29 35.80 -32.51
C ALA A 82 9.94 35.63 -31.76
N ALA A 83 8.84 35.49 -32.50
CA ALA A 83 7.53 35.23 -31.91
C ALA A 83 7.49 33.89 -31.22
N LEU A 84 8.10 32.85 -31.81
CA LEU A 84 8.23 31.51 -31.16
C LEU A 84 9.05 31.60 -29.88
N GLU A 85 10.18 32.31 -29.90
CA GLU A 85 11.02 32.47 -28.72
C GLU A 85 10.29 33.18 -27.58
N LEU A 86 9.53 34.24 -27.88
CA LEU A 86 8.71 34.96 -26.92
C LEU A 86 7.62 34.04 -26.33
N ARG A 87 6.97 33.25 -27.18
CA ARG A 87 5.96 32.26 -26.73
C ARG A 87 6.56 31.20 -25.83
N LEU A 88 7.70 30.63 -26.24
CA LEU A 88 8.38 29.61 -25.42
C LEU A 88 8.84 30.15 -24.05
N LYS A 89 9.28 31.42 -24.02
CA LYS A 89 9.61 32.08 -22.73
C LYS A 89 8.37 32.31 -21.87
N ALA A 90 7.25 32.71 -22.48
CA ALA A 90 6.00 32.91 -21.73
C ALA A 90 5.36 31.61 -21.24
N GLU A 91 5.51 30.53 -21.99
CA GLU A 91 5.00 29.21 -21.67
C GLU A 91 5.97 28.38 -20.78
N ALA A 92 7.15 28.95 -20.43
CA ALA A 92 8.12 28.25 -19.60
C ALA A 92 7.54 27.94 -18.22
N VAL A 93 7.55 26.65 -17.83
CA VAL A 93 7.10 26.17 -16.55
C VAL A 93 8.32 25.76 -15.72
N ASP A 94 8.35 26.19 -14.47
CA ASP A 94 9.39 25.75 -13.53
C ASP A 94 9.15 24.28 -13.15
N VAL A 95 9.92 23.39 -13.77
CA VAL A 95 9.85 21.94 -13.51
C VAL A 95 10.50 21.53 -12.19
N THR A 96 11.14 22.46 -11.46
CA THR A 96 11.73 22.19 -10.15
C THR A 96 10.72 22.34 -9.00
N ILE A 97 9.55 22.92 -9.27
CA ILE A 97 8.47 22.99 -8.30
C ILE A 97 8.00 21.56 -8.02
N PRO A 98 8.04 21.10 -6.74
CA PRO A 98 7.57 19.76 -6.40
C PRO A 98 6.10 19.59 -6.77
N GLY A 99 5.78 18.46 -7.39
CA GLY A 99 4.40 18.07 -7.67
C GLY A 99 3.64 17.75 -6.38
N ASN A 100 2.33 17.59 -6.47
CA ASN A 100 1.54 17.11 -5.35
C ASN A 100 2.02 15.70 -4.97
N PRO A 101 2.46 15.48 -3.71
CA PRO A 101 2.87 14.15 -3.27
C PRO A 101 1.66 13.21 -3.37
N VAL A 102 1.84 12.07 -4.00
CA VAL A 102 0.86 10.99 -3.94
C VAL A 102 0.95 10.38 -2.56
N ALA A 103 -0.13 10.46 -1.77
CA ALA A 103 -0.20 9.78 -0.49
C ALA A 103 -0.11 8.27 -0.72
N MET A 104 0.98 7.65 -0.26
CA MET A 104 1.11 6.20 -0.25
C MET A 104 0.32 5.64 0.92
N GLY A 105 -0.48 4.59 0.65
CA GLY A 105 -1.16 3.87 1.72
C GLY A 105 -0.18 3.13 2.61
N HIS A 106 -0.54 3.00 3.89
CA HIS A 106 0.22 2.27 4.90
C HIS A 106 -0.56 1.05 5.35
N LYS A 107 0.15 -0.01 5.73
CA LYS A 107 -0.46 -1.21 6.26
C LYS A 107 -0.83 -0.96 7.73
N HIS A 108 -2.03 -1.37 8.12
CA HIS A 108 -2.47 -1.27 9.52
C HIS A 108 -1.52 -2.06 10.45
N PRO A 109 -1.14 -1.53 11.64
CA PRO A 109 -0.16 -2.18 12.54
C PRO A 109 -0.53 -3.61 12.95
N MET A 110 -1.82 -3.92 13.04
CA MET A 110 -2.30 -5.29 13.27
C MET A 110 -1.88 -6.25 12.15
N TYR A 111 -2.03 -5.83 10.90
CA TYR A 111 -1.66 -6.67 9.76
C TYR A 111 -0.14 -6.78 9.59
N ILE A 112 0.63 -5.76 10.00
CA ILE A 112 2.10 -5.87 10.05
C ILE A 112 2.50 -6.96 11.06
N ALA A 113 1.93 -6.92 12.28
CA ALA A 113 2.20 -7.93 13.29
C ALA A 113 1.74 -9.34 12.88
N LEU A 114 0.58 -9.43 12.20
CA LEU A 114 0.06 -10.70 11.70
C LEU A 114 0.98 -11.32 10.63
N ASP A 115 1.47 -10.50 9.70
CA ASP A 115 2.36 -10.99 8.67
C ASP A 115 3.71 -11.45 9.26
N GLU A 116 4.27 -10.70 10.23
CA GLU A 116 5.47 -11.13 10.96
C GLU A 116 5.26 -12.51 11.61
N ILE A 117 4.12 -12.73 12.28
CA ILE A 117 3.79 -14.02 12.89
C ILE A 117 3.67 -15.11 11.82
N LYS A 118 2.93 -14.87 10.74
CA LYS A 118 2.77 -15.83 9.64
C LYS A 118 4.10 -16.22 9.04
N ASP A 119 4.95 -15.26 8.74
CA ASP A 119 6.26 -15.51 8.12
C ASP A 119 7.15 -16.38 9.01
N ILE A 120 7.13 -16.16 10.32
CA ILE A 120 7.85 -16.99 11.30
C ILE A 120 7.36 -18.43 11.25
N PHE A 121 6.05 -18.66 11.32
CA PHE A 121 5.49 -20.01 11.31
C PHE A 121 5.61 -20.72 9.96
N ILE A 122 5.40 -20.00 8.85
CA ILE A 122 5.65 -20.53 7.50
C ILE A 122 7.11 -20.95 7.36
N GLY A 123 8.05 -20.14 7.86
CA GLY A 123 9.48 -20.47 7.89
C GLY A 123 9.81 -21.72 8.71
N MET A 124 8.97 -22.12 9.67
CA MET A 124 9.05 -23.35 10.46
C MET A 124 8.26 -24.53 9.85
N GLY A 125 7.65 -24.35 8.66
CA GLY A 125 6.90 -25.39 7.94
C GLY A 125 5.44 -25.53 8.34
N PHE A 126 4.82 -24.49 8.90
CA PHE A 126 3.39 -24.48 9.20
C PHE A 126 2.57 -24.03 8.00
N THR A 127 1.37 -24.59 7.87
CA THR A 127 0.35 -24.15 6.92
C THR A 127 -0.58 -23.16 7.59
N VAL A 128 -0.89 -22.07 6.90
CA VAL A 128 -1.88 -21.07 7.36
C VAL A 128 -3.26 -21.50 6.90
N LEU A 129 -4.19 -21.67 7.85
CA LEU A 129 -5.58 -22.00 7.58
C LEU A 129 -6.49 -20.82 7.92
N ASP A 130 -7.49 -20.58 7.10
CA ASP A 130 -8.57 -19.63 7.36
C ASP A 130 -9.90 -20.39 7.56
N GLY A 131 -10.82 -19.78 8.30
CA GLY A 131 -12.11 -20.42 8.59
C GLY A 131 -13.22 -19.44 8.94
N PRO A 132 -14.47 -19.96 9.03
CA PRO A 132 -15.65 -19.13 9.24
C PRO A 132 -15.66 -18.48 10.64
N GLU A 133 -16.18 -17.27 10.71
CA GLU A 133 -16.40 -16.56 11.99
C GLU A 133 -17.68 -17.01 12.68
N ILE A 134 -18.69 -17.42 11.90
CA ILE A 134 -19.91 -18.07 12.40
C ILE A 134 -19.64 -19.57 12.48
N GLU A 135 -19.76 -20.13 13.68
CA GLU A 135 -19.31 -21.48 13.95
C GLU A 135 -20.36 -22.28 14.74
N LEU A 136 -20.24 -23.59 14.68
CA LEU A 136 -21.03 -24.50 15.50
C LEU A 136 -20.43 -24.60 16.91
N ALA A 137 -21.26 -24.57 17.94
CA ALA A 137 -20.86 -24.78 19.32
C ALA A 137 -20.16 -26.14 19.53
N GLU A 138 -20.56 -27.14 18.76
CA GLU A 138 -19.91 -28.46 18.73
C GLU A 138 -18.39 -28.31 18.43
N LEU A 139 -18.01 -27.53 17.41
CA LEU A 139 -16.60 -27.35 17.03
C LEU A 139 -15.87 -26.37 17.96
N ASN A 140 -16.61 -25.39 18.52
CA ASN A 140 -16.00 -24.38 19.39
C ASN A 140 -15.83 -24.86 20.82
N PHE A 141 -16.61 -25.86 21.27
CA PHE A 141 -16.64 -26.36 22.66
C PHE A 141 -16.59 -27.87 22.76
N ASP A 142 -17.58 -28.60 22.23
CA ASP A 142 -17.73 -30.04 22.52
C ASP A 142 -16.51 -30.84 22.04
N ARG A 143 -16.11 -30.64 20.80
CA ARG A 143 -14.93 -31.26 20.17
C ARG A 143 -13.59 -30.79 20.77
N LEU A 144 -13.63 -29.73 21.58
CA LEU A 144 -12.49 -29.18 22.33
C LEU A 144 -12.56 -29.53 23.84
N ASN A 145 -13.31 -30.56 24.18
CA ASN A 145 -13.41 -31.08 25.55
C ASN A 145 -13.92 -30.05 26.60
N ALA A 146 -14.65 -28.99 26.13
CA ALA A 146 -15.30 -28.05 27.02
C ALA A 146 -16.73 -28.56 27.36
N GLU A 147 -16.96 -29.00 28.59
CA GLU A 147 -18.22 -29.59 29.04
C GLU A 147 -19.38 -28.58 29.04
N GLU A 148 -20.64 -29.08 29.07
CA GLU A 148 -21.84 -28.23 29.05
C GLU A 148 -21.91 -27.20 30.18
N GLY A 149 -21.30 -27.35 31.27
CA GLY A 149 -21.27 -26.39 32.39
C GLY A 149 -20.09 -25.41 32.36
N HIS A 150 -19.28 -25.42 31.30
CA HIS A 150 -18.09 -24.56 31.24
C HIS A 150 -18.47 -23.07 31.13
N PRO A 151 -17.90 -22.16 31.96
CA PRO A 151 -18.27 -20.74 32.00
C PRO A 151 -18.22 -20.04 30.63
N SER A 152 -17.22 -20.37 29.79
CA SER A 152 -17.10 -19.74 28.44
C SER A 152 -18.26 -20.07 27.49
N ARG A 153 -19.12 -21.02 27.83
CA ARG A 153 -20.36 -21.36 27.08
C ARG A 153 -21.55 -20.51 27.51
N ASP A 154 -21.44 -19.75 28.58
CA ASP A 154 -22.54 -18.93 29.08
C ASP A 154 -22.91 -17.81 28.08
N TRP A 155 -24.20 -17.48 28.06
CA TRP A 155 -24.72 -16.39 27.25
C TRP A 155 -24.14 -15.03 27.65
N SER A 156 -23.61 -14.90 28.86
CA SER A 156 -22.89 -13.70 29.29
C SER A 156 -21.56 -13.50 28.56
N ASP A 157 -20.94 -14.56 28.10
CA ASP A 157 -19.58 -14.53 27.52
C ASP A 157 -19.57 -14.77 26.00
N THR A 158 -20.59 -15.49 25.46
CA THR A 158 -20.63 -15.93 24.06
C THR A 158 -21.81 -15.33 23.29
N PHE A 159 -21.57 -14.92 22.04
CA PHE A 159 -22.60 -14.45 21.12
C PHE A 159 -23.22 -15.62 20.36
N TYR A 160 -24.41 -16.06 20.76
CA TYR A 160 -25.21 -17.06 20.06
C TYR A 160 -26.22 -16.44 19.10
N PHE A 161 -26.56 -17.16 18.03
CA PHE A 161 -27.57 -16.77 17.03
C PHE A 161 -28.92 -17.42 17.31
N ASP A 162 -28.94 -18.54 18.03
CA ASP A 162 -30.15 -19.31 18.32
C ASP A 162 -30.31 -19.58 19.82
N GLU A 163 -31.56 -19.82 20.24
CA GLU A 163 -31.90 -20.15 21.64
C GLU A 163 -31.33 -21.50 22.07
N ASP A 164 -31.09 -22.41 21.13
CA ASP A 164 -30.53 -23.74 21.39
C ASP A 164 -28.99 -23.67 21.59
N SER A 165 -28.38 -22.49 21.47
CA SER A 165 -26.94 -22.28 21.64
C SER A 165 -26.06 -23.15 20.73
N ARG A 166 -26.55 -23.46 19.51
CA ARG A 166 -25.84 -24.32 18.57
C ARG A 166 -24.98 -23.56 17.57
N VAL A 167 -25.39 -22.34 17.20
CA VAL A 167 -24.70 -21.47 16.25
C VAL A 167 -24.27 -20.20 16.95
N MET A 168 -23.00 -19.80 16.78
CA MET A 168 -22.40 -18.72 17.52
C MET A 168 -21.36 -17.95 16.68
N LEU A 169 -20.98 -16.77 17.13
CA LEU A 169 -19.69 -16.18 16.73
C LEU A 169 -18.58 -16.88 17.50
N ARG A 170 -17.57 -17.40 16.80
CA ARG A 170 -16.47 -18.15 17.44
C ARG A 170 -15.76 -17.32 18.50
N SER A 171 -15.58 -17.88 19.68
CA SER A 171 -14.88 -17.24 20.82
C SER A 171 -13.36 -17.44 20.79
N GLN A 172 -12.89 -18.27 19.86
CA GLN A 172 -11.49 -18.65 19.63
C GLN A 172 -11.32 -19.17 18.20
N THR A 173 -10.09 -19.28 17.72
CA THR A 173 -9.83 -19.87 16.40
C THR A 173 -9.60 -21.39 16.46
N SER A 174 -9.70 -22.00 17.65
CA SER A 174 -9.55 -23.44 17.90
C SER A 174 -10.47 -24.35 17.06
N PRO A 175 -11.70 -23.94 16.62
CA PRO A 175 -12.48 -24.73 15.67
C PRO A 175 -11.72 -25.12 14.40
N MET A 176 -10.76 -24.27 13.97
CA MET A 176 -9.92 -24.61 12.82
C MET A 176 -8.96 -25.76 13.10
N GLN A 177 -8.55 -25.97 14.36
CA GLN A 177 -7.78 -27.14 14.75
C GLN A 177 -8.61 -28.42 14.58
N VAL A 178 -9.89 -28.39 14.99
CA VAL A 178 -10.83 -29.50 14.79
C VAL A 178 -11.04 -29.78 13.29
N ARG A 179 -11.29 -28.75 12.51
CA ARG A 179 -11.45 -28.88 11.06
C ARG A 179 -10.19 -29.44 10.38
N ALA A 180 -9.00 -29.03 10.82
CA ALA A 180 -7.74 -29.57 10.33
C ALA A 180 -7.61 -31.05 10.65
N MET A 181 -7.96 -31.48 11.88
CA MET A 181 -7.95 -32.91 12.25
C MET A 181 -8.94 -33.75 11.43
N ASP A 182 -10.06 -33.16 11.03
CA ASP A 182 -11.08 -33.86 10.23
C ASP A 182 -10.71 -33.96 8.74
N THR A 183 -9.87 -33.07 8.21
CA THR A 183 -9.65 -32.91 6.76
C THR A 183 -8.22 -33.13 6.29
N MET A 184 -7.23 -33.02 7.17
CA MET A 184 -5.81 -33.12 6.81
C MET A 184 -5.23 -34.50 7.20
N GLU A 185 -4.26 -34.92 6.43
CA GLU A 185 -3.46 -36.10 6.77
C GLU A 185 -2.39 -35.78 7.82
N LEU A 186 -2.11 -36.75 8.71
CA LEU A 186 -1.03 -36.63 9.69
C LEU A 186 0.35 -36.81 9.03
N PRO A 187 1.38 -36.06 9.41
CA PRO A 187 1.42 -35.11 10.52
C PRO A 187 0.79 -33.75 10.16
N ILE A 188 0.17 -33.09 11.14
CA ILE A 188 -0.47 -31.78 10.99
C ILE A 188 0.39 -30.70 11.66
N ARG A 189 0.63 -29.61 10.95
CA ARG A 189 1.29 -28.38 11.44
C ARG A 189 0.60 -27.17 10.85
N ILE A 190 -0.20 -26.49 11.66
CA ILE A 190 -1.03 -25.36 11.21
C ILE A 190 -0.94 -24.18 12.15
N ILE A 191 -1.20 -22.99 11.58
CA ILE A 191 -1.66 -21.82 12.32
C ILE A 191 -2.99 -21.35 11.73
N ALA A 192 -3.87 -20.86 12.59
CA ALA A 192 -5.20 -20.36 12.25
C ALA A 192 -5.36 -18.93 12.79
N PRO A 193 -5.00 -17.90 12.04
CA PRO A 193 -5.30 -16.53 12.39
C PRO A 193 -6.77 -16.21 12.12
N GLY A 194 -7.37 -15.33 12.92
CA GLY A 194 -8.71 -14.89 12.63
C GLY A 194 -9.35 -14.03 13.73
N ARG A 195 -10.48 -13.41 13.38
CA ARG A 195 -11.31 -12.67 14.32
C ARG A 195 -12.06 -13.63 15.24
N VAL A 196 -12.21 -13.20 16.48
CA VAL A 196 -12.93 -13.92 17.53
C VAL A 196 -13.76 -12.93 18.33
N TYR A 197 -14.77 -13.44 19.05
CA TYR A 197 -15.81 -12.62 19.66
C TYR A 197 -16.12 -13.10 21.07
N ARG A 198 -16.14 -12.18 22.02
CA ARG A 198 -16.54 -12.42 23.42
C ARG A 198 -17.36 -11.24 23.90
N LYS A 199 -18.29 -11.45 24.80
CA LYS A 199 -19.11 -10.37 25.38
C LYS A 199 -18.37 -9.55 26.44
N ASP A 200 -17.13 -9.17 26.13
CA ASP A 200 -16.33 -8.32 27.00
C ASP A 200 -16.74 -6.85 26.86
N GLU A 201 -16.66 -6.10 27.95
CA GLU A 201 -16.79 -4.65 27.90
C GLU A 201 -15.55 -4.01 27.28
N VAL A 202 -15.76 -2.90 26.54
CA VAL A 202 -14.65 -2.19 25.87
C VAL A 202 -13.83 -1.40 26.89
N ASP A 203 -12.56 -1.76 27.04
CA ASP A 203 -11.61 -0.99 27.84
C ASP A 203 -10.23 -0.89 27.14
N ALA A 204 -9.20 -0.45 27.85
CA ALA A 204 -7.86 -0.30 27.30
C ALA A 204 -7.18 -1.64 26.92
N THR A 205 -7.77 -2.79 27.33
CA THR A 205 -7.20 -4.14 27.22
C THR A 205 -8.16 -5.18 26.65
N HIS A 206 -9.44 -4.88 26.57
CA HIS A 206 -10.51 -5.76 26.10
C HIS A 206 -11.35 -5.11 25.00
N SER A 207 -11.80 -5.94 24.07
CA SER A 207 -12.75 -5.60 23.02
C SER A 207 -13.65 -6.81 22.76
N PRO A 208 -14.95 -6.61 22.48
CA PRO A 208 -15.85 -7.72 22.15
C PRO A 208 -15.48 -8.42 20.84
N MET A 209 -14.74 -7.75 19.96
CA MET A 209 -14.14 -8.31 18.76
C MET A 209 -12.63 -8.11 18.85
N PHE A 210 -11.87 -9.17 18.71
CA PHE A 210 -10.41 -9.16 18.70
C PHE A 210 -9.86 -10.27 17.80
N HIS A 211 -8.54 -10.39 17.68
CA HIS A 211 -7.92 -11.37 16.80
C HIS A 211 -7.05 -12.34 17.60
N GLN A 212 -7.10 -13.60 17.20
CA GLN A 212 -6.20 -14.63 17.69
C GLN A 212 -5.40 -15.25 16.54
N VAL A 213 -4.22 -15.74 16.87
CA VAL A 213 -3.47 -16.68 16.05
C VAL A 213 -3.26 -17.92 16.90
N GLU A 214 -3.93 -18.99 16.56
CA GLU A 214 -3.72 -20.27 17.20
C GLU A 214 -2.90 -21.19 16.30
N GLY A 215 -2.13 -22.08 16.92
CA GLY A 215 -1.35 -23.06 16.18
C GLY A 215 -1.42 -24.43 16.84
N MET A 216 -1.26 -25.47 16.01
CA MET A 216 -1.31 -26.85 16.40
C MET A 216 -0.28 -27.68 15.66
N VAL A 217 0.33 -28.61 16.37
CA VAL A 217 1.13 -29.69 15.79
C VAL A 217 0.61 -31.02 16.30
N ILE A 218 0.43 -31.98 15.40
CA ILE A 218 0.13 -33.39 15.74
C ILE A 218 1.08 -34.27 14.94
N ASP A 219 1.86 -35.07 15.62
CA ASP A 219 2.80 -36.03 15.03
C ASP A 219 3.10 -37.14 16.03
N LYS A 220 3.90 -38.14 15.65
CA LYS A 220 4.36 -39.18 16.56
C LYS A 220 5.43 -38.64 17.52
N GLY A 221 5.27 -38.86 18.80
CA GLY A 221 6.28 -38.55 19.80
C GLY A 221 6.51 -37.06 20.04
N VAL A 222 5.53 -36.22 19.76
CA VAL A 222 5.57 -34.76 20.06
C VAL A 222 5.52 -34.54 21.56
N THR A 223 6.34 -33.65 22.09
CA THR A 223 6.53 -33.41 23.51
C THR A 223 6.30 -31.95 23.91
N MET A 224 6.14 -31.74 25.23
CA MET A 224 6.12 -30.39 25.82
C MET A 224 7.44 -29.61 25.58
N SER A 225 8.55 -30.31 25.39
CA SER A 225 9.82 -29.67 25.04
C SER A 225 9.80 -29.07 23.61
N ASP A 226 9.15 -29.76 22.69
CA ASP A 226 8.98 -29.26 21.30
C ASP A 226 8.11 -28.02 21.30
N LEU A 227 7.01 -28.00 22.07
CA LEU A 227 6.18 -26.80 22.26
C LEU A 227 7.02 -25.63 22.81
N LYS A 228 7.76 -25.84 23.89
CA LYS A 228 8.60 -24.81 24.50
C LYS A 228 9.68 -24.31 23.56
N GLY A 229 10.32 -25.19 22.81
CA GLY A 229 11.35 -24.84 21.82
C GLY A 229 10.78 -23.99 20.71
N THR A 230 9.63 -24.39 20.14
CA THR A 230 8.93 -23.63 19.08
C THR A 230 8.54 -22.24 19.57
N LEU A 231 7.87 -22.14 20.72
CA LEU A 231 7.41 -20.85 21.26
C LEU A 231 8.58 -19.93 21.65
N ASN A 232 9.68 -20.46 22.18
CA ASN A 232 10.88 -19.66 22.43
C ASN A 232 11.47 -19.09 21.13
N THR A 233 11.51 -19.88 20.06
CA THR A 233 11.96 -19.44 18.75
C THR A 233 11.08 -18.30 18.21
N VAL A 234 9.75 -18.43 18.34
CA VAL A 234 8.80 -17.39 17.95
C VAL A 234 9.04 -16.09 18.73
N VAL A 235 9.21 -16.17 20.04
CA VAL A 235 9.47 -15.01 20.91
C VAL A 235 10.78 -14.32 20.56
N GLU A 236 11.84 -15.10 20.30
CA GLU A 236 13.14 -14.52 19.90
C GLU A 236 13.08 -13.83 18.53
N GLN A 237 12.30 -14.35 17.60
CA GLN A 237 12.12 -13.71 16.28
C GLN A 237 11.24 -12.45 16.37
N LEU A 238 10.17 -12.47 17.16
CA LEU A 238 9.27 -11.32 17.32
C LEU A 238 9.88 -10.18 18.15
N TYR A 239 10.62 -10.51 19.20
CA TYR A 239 11.05 -9.53 20.21
C TYR A 239 12.57 -9.40 20.37
N GLY A 240 13.33 -10.19 19.62
CA GLY A 240 14.78 -10.17 19.62
C GLY A 240 15.41 -11.29 20.44
N LYS A 241 16.64 -11.68 20.01
CA LYS A 241 17.43 -12.74 20.65
C LYS A 241 17.67 -12.44 22.14
N GLY A 242 17.55 -13.47 22.96
CA GLY A 242 17.76 -13.40 24.39
C GLY A 242 16.56 -12.87 25.17
N THR A 243 15.40 -12.67 24.54
CA THR A 243 14.17 -12.38 25.27
C THR A 243 13.82 -13.54 26.20
N LYS A 244 13.74 -13.27 27.49
CA LYS A 244 13.46 -14.29 28.50
C LYS A 244 11.99 -14.63 28.54
N THR A 245 11.70 -15.92 28.65
CA THR A 245 10.36 -16.48 28.75
C THR A 245 10.21 -17.24 30.06
N ARG A 246 8.97 -17.35 30.54
CA ARG A 246 8.58 -18.11 31.70
C ARG A 246 7.30 -18.89 31.41
N PHE A 247 7.28 -20.20 31.69
CA PHE A 247 6.07 -21.00 31.57
C PHE A 247 5.49 -21.21 32.96
N ARG A 248 4.20 -20.92 33.12
CA ARG A 248 3.42 -21.14 34.36
C ARG A 248 2.36 -22.20 34.12
N PRO A 249 2.15 -23.16 35.01
CA PRO A 249 1.03 -24.09 34.92
C PRO A 249 -0.30 -23.32 34.86
N HIS A 250 -1.20 -23.81 34.02
CA HIS A 250 -2.56 -23.29 33.88
C HIS A 250 -3.50 -24.43 33.53
N HIS A 251 -4.80 -24.18 33.45
CA HIS A 251 -5.79 -25.17 33.03
C HIS A 251 -6.59 -24.67 31.83
N PHE A 252 -6.62 -25.48 30.77
CA PHE A 252 -7.56 -25.36 29.65
C PHE A 252 -8.22 -26.71 29.40
N PRO A 253 -9.52 -26.77 29.04
CA PRO A 253 -10.21 -28.05 28.85
C PRO A 253 -9.65 -28.88 27.69
N PHE A 254 -9.09 -28.23 26.68
CA PHE A 254 -8.58 -28.85 25.45
C PHE A 254 -7.09 -29.21 25.49
N THR A 255 -6.37 -28.90 26.59
CA THR A 255 -4.94 -29.24 26.73
C THR A 255 -4.63 -29.79 28.12
N GLU A 256 -3.72 -30.79 28.20
CA GLU A 256 -3.21 -31.37 29.42
C GLU A 256 -1.82 -32.02 29.17
N PRO A 257 -0.75 -31.54 29.82
CA PRO A 257 -0.67 -30.38 30.70
C PRO A 257 -0.83 -29.06 29.92
N SER A 258 -1.40 -28.06 30.62
CA SER A 258 -1.57 -26.70 30.08
C SER A 258 -0.61 -25.73 30.76
N CYS A 259 -0.26 -24.66 30.05
CA CYS A 259 0.56 -23.59 30.59
C CYS A 259 0.23 -22.24 29.93
N GLU A 260 0.54 -21.20 30.65
CA GLU A 260 0.69 -19.86 30.08
C GLU A 260 2.17 -19.54 29.91
N MET A 261 2.48 -18.79 28.85
CA MET A 261 3.82 -18.31 28.61
C MET A 261 3.87 -16.80 28.82
N ASP A 262 4.73 -16.36 29.71
CA ASP A 262 5.05 -14.98 29.95
C ASP A 262 6.38 -14.61 29.30
N VAL A 263 6.49 -13.35 28.92
CA VAL A 263 7.74 -12.74 28.46
C VAL A 263 8.18 -11.65 29.42
N GLN A 264 9.49 -11.50 29.59
CA GLN A 264 10.06 -10.47 30.44
C GLN A 264 9.60 -9.08 29.97
N CYS A 265 9.17 -8.24 30.90
CA CYS A 265 8.69 -6.89 30.58
C CYS A 265 9.79 -6.07 29.90
N HIS A 266 9.54 -5.63 28.69
CA HIS A 266 10.49 -4.86 27.90
C HIS A 266 10.78 -3.46 28.47
N LYS A 267 9.86 -2.92 29.29
CA LYS A 267 9.97 -1.57 29.83
C LYS A 267 10.85 -1.52 31.07
N CYS A 268 10.77 -2.51 31.94
CA CYS A 268 11.52 -2.53 33.21
C CYS A 268 12.58 -3.63 33.27
N GLY A 269 12.75 -4.46 32.24
CA GLY A 269 13.74 -5.53 32.24
C GLY A 269 13.54 -6.58 33.34
N GLY A 270 12.30 -6.76 33.82
CA GLY A 270 11.98 -7.75 34.87
C GLY A 270 11.96 -7.21 36.31
N VAL A 271 12.26 -5.93 36.52
CA VAL A 271 12.30 -5.32 37.87
C VAL A 271 10.90 -5.07 38.45
N GLY A 272 9.92 -4.83 37.59
CA GLY A 272 8.56 -4.42 37.95
C GLY A 272 8.29 -2.97 37.61
N CYS A 273 7.15 -2.68 36.96
CA CYS A 273 6.69 -1.33 36.62
C CYS A 273 5.17 -1.31 36.45
N PRO A 274 4.52 -0.14 36.27
CA PRO A 274 3.07 -0.07 36.05
C PRO A 274 2.59 -0.88 34.85
N THR A 275 3.37 -0.99 33.79
CA THR A 275 3.04 -1.77 32.58
C THR A 275 2.87 -3.27 32.86
N CYS A 276 3.71 -3.84 33.71
CA CYS A 276 3.63 -5.23 34.14
C CYS A 276 2.99 -5.38 35.53
N LYS A 277 2.33 -4.34 36.02
CA LYS A 277 1.66 -4.33 37.35
C LYS A 277 2.57 -4.75 38.52
N GLY A 278 3.88 -4.42 38.39
CA GLY A 278 4.89 -4.74 39.40
C GLY A 278 5.53 -6.12 39.28
N GLU A 279 5.03 -7.00 38.40
CA GLU A 279 5.48 -8.41 38.35
C GLU A 279 6.80 -8.62 37.56
N GLY A 280 7.17 -7.70 36.70
CA GLY A 280 8.31 -7.84 35.80
C GLY A 280 8.07 -8.75 34.58
N TRP A 281 6.92 -9.36 34.46
CA TRP A 281 6.51 -10.29 33.41
C TRP A 281 5.17 -9.86 32.80
N ILE A 282 4.97 -10.20 31.52
CA ILE A 282 3.73 -9.93 30.78
C ILE A 282 3.31 -11.24 30.11
N GLU A 283 2.10 -11.69 30.41
CA GLU A 283 1.49 -12.84 29.73
C GLU A 283 1.39 -12.58 28.21
N LEU A 284 1.81 -13.56 27.43
CA LEU A 284 1.77 -13.50 25.98
C LEU A 284 0.72 -14.43 25.39
N LEU A 285 0.68 -15.68 25.84
CA LEU A 285 -0.14 -16.74 25.23
C LEU A 285 -0.45 -17.87 26.22
N GLY A 286 -1.53 -18.61 25.91
CA GLY A 286 -1.82 -19.90 26.48
C GLY A 286 -1.38 -21.05 25.57
N ALA A 287 -0.94 -22.17 26.14
CA ALA A 287 -0.48 -23.32 25.38
C ALA A 287 -0.60 -24.62 26.20
N GLY A 288 -0.44 -25.76 25.52
CA GLY A 288 -0.37 -27.07 26.22
C GLY A 288 -0.30 -28.23 25.24
N MET A 289 -0.15 -29.44 25.82
CA MET A 289 -0.31 -30.66 25.04
C MET A 289 -1.79 -30.90 24.78
N ILE A 290 -2.15 -31.31 23.58
CA ILE A 290 -3.55 -31.55 23.20
C ILE A 290 -4.11 -32.67 24.10
N HIS A 291 -5.28 -32.42 24.68
CA HIS A 291 -5.93 -33.37 25.55
C HIS A 291 -6.29 -34.65 24.76
N PRO A 292 -6.03 -35.86 25.31
CA PRO A 292 -6.32 -37.13 24.62
C PRO A 292 -7.76 -37.28 24.14
N ASN A 293 -8.74 -36.69 24.82
CA ASN A 293 -10.14 -36.70 24.39
C ASN A 293 -10.35 -35.93 23.09
N VAL A 294 -9.66 -34.80 22.88
CA VAL A 294 -9.74 -34.01 21.65
C VAL A 294 -9.24 -34.85 20.47
N LEU A 295 -8.13 -35.58 20.64
CA LEU A 295 -7.60 -36.47 19.62
C LEU A 295 -8.61 -37.61 19.31
N ARG A 296 -9.15 -38.27 20.36
CA ARG A 296 -10.14 -39.35 20.18
C ARG A 296 -11.39 -38.89 19.46
N MET A 297 -11.93 -37.70 19.82
CA MET A 297 -13.13 -37.16 19.18
C MET A 297 -12.89 -36.83 17.71
N SER A 298 -11.64 -36.63 17.30
CA SER A 298 -11.23 -36.42 15.91
C SER A 298 -10.74 -37.70 15.21
N GLY A 299 -10.94 -38.91 15.85
CA GLY A 299 -10.55 -40.21 15.27
C GLY A 299 -9.04 -40.47 15.27
N ILE A 300 -8.26 -39.69 16.03
CA ILE A 300 -6.80 -39.84 16.14
C ILE A 300 -6.48 -40.65 17.39
N ASP A 301 -5.68 -41.71 17.25
CA ASP A 301 -5.27 -42.55 18.36
C ASP A 301 -4.20 -41.86 19.24
N PRO A 302 -4.52 -41.50 20.51
CA PRO A 302 -3.60 -40.79 21.38
C PRO A 302 -2.46 -41.69 21.93
N GLU A 303 -2.52 -42.99 21.73
CA GLU A 303 -1.41 -43.92 22.08
C GLU A 303 -0.30 -43.89 20.97
N VAL A 304 -0.65 -43.45 19.78
CA VAL A 304 0.27 -43.38 18.62
C VAL A 304 0.71 -41.94 18.36
N TYR A 305 -0.20 -40.99 18.48
CA TYR A 305 0.03 -39.60 18.17
C TYR A 305 -0.12 -38.72 19.40
N SER A 306 0.73 -37.74 19.49
CA SER A 306 0.63 -36.64 20.46
C SER A 306 0.68 -35.28 19.73
N GLY A 307 0.31 -34.25 20.42
CA GLY A 307 0.32 -32.91 19.83
C GLY A 307 0.34 -31.82 20.86
N TRP A 308 0.59 -30.62 20.41
CA TRP A 308 0.48 -29.43 21.23
C TRP A 308 -0.25 -28.31 20.47
N ALA A 309 -0.83 -27.38 21.22
CA ALA A 309 -1.50 -26.21 20.70
C ALA A 309 -1.14 -24.97 21.54
N PHE A 310 -1.29 -23.81 20.91
CA PHE A 310 -1.15 -22.49 21.56
C PHE A 310 -2.12 -21.48 20.96
N GLY A 311 -2.40 -20.39 21.70
CA GLY A 311 -3.19 -19.26 21.23
C GLY A 311 -2.61 -17.93 21.66
N ILE A 312 -2.31 -17.07 20.68
CA ILE A 312 -1.76 -15.72 20.88
C ILE A 312 -2.83 -14.69 20.54
N GLY A 313 -3.06 -13.70 21.41
CA GLY A 313 -3.84 -12.50 21.09
C GLY A 313 -3.02 -11.56 20.20
N LEU A 314 -3.52 -11.28 18.98
CA LEU A 314 -2.79 -10.48 18.00
C LEU A 314 -2.66 -9.02 18.45
N GLU A 315 -3.70 -8.44 19.05
CA GLU A 315 -3.68 -7.08 19.60
C GLU A 315 -2.59 -6.89 20.64
N ARG A 316 -2.47 -7.83 21.59
CA ARG A 316 -1.41 -7.77 22.61
C ARG A 316 -0.01 -7.82 21.99
N THR A 317 0.14 -8.61 20.94
CA THR A 317 1.40 -8.69 20.18
C THR A 317 1.70 -7.38 19.46
N ALA A 318 0.72 -6.80 18.74
CA ALA A 318 0.84 -5.53 18.05
C ALA A 318 1.09 -4.37 19.02
N MET A 319 0.33 -4.29 20.11
CA MET A 319 0.51 -3.27 21.17
C MET A 319 1.93 -3.31 21.74
N ARG A 320 2.46 -4.50 22.01
CA ARG A 320 3.83 -4.66 22.49
C ARG A 320 4.86 -4.28 21.42
N ARG A 321 4.68 -4.74 20.18
CA ARG A 321 5.58 -4.51 19.05
C ARG A 321 5.73 -3.02 18.75
N PHE A 322 4.61 -2.30 18.74
CA PHE A 322 4.52 -0.88 18.38
C PHE A 322 4.40 0.07 19.58
N LYS A 323 4.47 -0.45 20.82
CA LYS A 323 4.36 0.34 22.07
C LYS A 323 3.04 1.10 22.20
N ILE A 324 1.96 0.53 21.67
CA ILE A 324 0.61 1.07 21.78
C ILE A 324 0.12 0.85 23.22
N ALA A 325 -0.35 1.91 23.86
CA ALA A 325 -0.72 1.86 25.28
C ALA A 325 -2.18 1.47 25.52
N ASP A 326 -3.05 1.65 24.54
CA ASP A 326 -4.49 1.47 24.65
C ASP A 326 -5.01 0.74 23.41
N LEU A 327 -5.71 -0.38 23.64
CA LEU A 327 -6.24 -1.23 22.59
C LEU A 327 -7.26 -0.51 21.69
N ARG A 328 -8.04 0.43 22.25
CA ARG A 328 -9.06 1.18 21.52
C ARG A 328 -8.49 1.95 20.33
N LEU A 329 -7.24 2.45 20.45
CA LEU A 329 -6.54 3.15 19.35
C LEU A 329 -6.42 2.30 18.08
N ILE A 330 -6.36 0.98 18.22
CA ILE A 330 -6.28 0.05 17.09
C ILE A 330 -7.59 0.04 16.28
N PHE A 331 -8.73 0.28 16.93
CA PHE A 331 -10.07 0.15 16.33
C PHE A 331 -10.77 1.49 16.04
N GLU A 332 -10.26 2.61 16.56
CA GLU A 332 -10.86 3.94 16.39
C GLU A 332 -10.68 4.52 14.98
N ASN A 333 -9.82 3.93 14.15
CA ASN A 333 -9.53 4.37 12.78
C ASN A 333 -9.10 5.84 12.69
N ASP A 334 -8.37 6.35 13.69
CA ASP A 334 -7.81 7.71 13.68
C ASP A 334 -6.60 7.75 12.73
N VAL A 335 -6.71 8.56 11.68
CA VAL A 335 -5.65 8.71 10.66
C VAL A 335 -4.32 9.14 11.28
N ARG A 336 -4.34 10.04 12.28
CA ARG A 336 -3.13 10.51 12.98
C ARG A 336 -2.41 9.38 13.75
N PHE A 337 -3.17 8.36 14.17
CA PHE A 337 -2.60 7.17 14.78
C PHE A 337 -2.03 6.24 13.69
N LEU A 338 -2.78 6.00 12.62
CA LEU A 338 -2.41 5.08 11.55
C LEU A 338 -1.20 5.55 10.73
N GLU A 339 -1.02 6.86 10.58
CA GLU A 339 0.14 7.45 9.87
C GLU A 339 1.48 7.27 10.61
N GLN A 340 1.48 6.74 11.83
CA GLN A 340 2.69 6.48 12.62
C GLN A 340 3.39 5.15 12.28
N PHE A 341 2.77 4.32 11.42
CA PHE A 341 3.23 2.95 11.14
C PHE A 341 3.56 2.71 9.68
#